data_ad217d08113d08027d2542c9e430aa8a
#
_entry.id   ad217d08113d08027d2542c9e430aa8a
#
_cell.length_a   1.000
_cell.length_b   1.000
_cell.length_c   1.000
_cell.angle_alpha   90.00
_cell.angle_beta   90.00
_cell.angle_gamma   90.00
#
_symmetry.space_group_name_H-M   'P 1'
#
loop_
_entity.id
_entity.type
_entity.pdbx_description
1 polymer ?
#
loop_
_entity_poly.entity_id
_entity_poly.type
_entity_poly.pdbx_seq_one_letter_code
_entity_poly.pdbx_strand_id
1 'polypeptide(L)'
;MGAAEVGVLKVIEEVGLPIDYIAGTSIGSIIGGLYSVGYRSAQLDTLFRTQEWLSLLTDREDSLKNSIFEEKDGTYYVFGFPISSSKKKTNEPGKFGALKGDRITDYLHRWLVNSPSGYFRSSSTGASGSALHVSDSTDFSRLPIPFRCVAFDAKKMKEVVFTHGSISTCMRASMAIPGAFKPVRMGEQMLYDGGCINNLPVDVVRAMGADIVIAIDLNQTQHENRDISLEEMFGITGILDWLVSRPDWKRYNANREAADLLINPPLEGYDVLSFSKAKVAEMLKIGESTGRKFRSQLLEIKKRVME
;
A
#
# COMPACT_ATOMS: atom_id res chain seq x y z
N MET A 1 -8.23 4.03 3.14
CA MET A 1 -8.79 2.70 3.49
C MET A 1 -7.84 1.86 4.37
N GLY A 2 -6.52 1.90 4.17
CA GLY A 2 -5.57 1.07 4.92
C GLY A 2 -5.64 1.12 6.46
N ALA A 3 -6.15 2.21 7.04
CA ALA A 3 -6.36 2.26 8.49
C ALA A 3 -7.24 1.11 9.02
N ALA A 4 -8.15 0.56 8.20
CA ALA A 4 -8.96 -0.59 8.60
C ALA A 4 -8.11 -1.87 8.74
N GLU A 5 -7.04 -2.04 7.94
CA GLU A 5 -6.10 -3.17 8.12
C GLU A 5 -5.44 -3.12 9.50
N VAL A 6 -5.04 -1.91 9.95
CA VAL A 6 -4.47 -1.72 11.29
C VAL A 6 -5.46 -2.12 12.39
N GLY A 7 -6.75 -1.78 12.20
CA GLY A 7 -7.81 -2.21 13.12
C GLY A 7 -7.95 -3.73 13.19
N VAL A 8 -7.87 -4.43 12.06
CA VAL A 8 -7.89 -5.90 12.01
C VAL A 8 -6.64 -6.49 12.68
N LEU A 9 -5.45 -5.95 12.36
CA LEU A 9 -4.17 -6.38 12.96
C LEU A 9 -4.20 -6.31 14.49
N LYS A 10 -4.85 -5.30 15.07
CA LYS A 10 -5.02 -5.18 16.52
C LYS A 10 -5.72 -6.41 17.11
N VAL A 11 -6.76 -6.92 16.45
CA VAL A 11 -7.48 -8.10 16.92
C VAL A 11 -6.64 -9.38 16.73
N ILE A 12 -5.87 -9.48 15.64
CA ILE A 12 -4.94 -10.59 15.42
C ILE A 12 -3.89 -10.63 16.54
N GLU A 13 -3.34 -9.46 16.93
CA GLU A 13 -2.40 -9.35 18.04
C GLU A 13 -3.05 -9.67 19.41
N GLU A 14 -4.27 -9.19 19.66
CA GLU A 14 -5.01 -9.50 20.90
C GLU A 14 -5.28 -11.01 21.06
N VAL A 15 -5.53 -11.70 19.95
CA VAL A 15 -5.65 -13.17 19.91
C VAL A 15 -4.29 -13.84 20.16
N GLY A 16 -3.19 -13.15 19.88
CA GLY A 16 -1.83 -13.67 19.98
C GLY A 16 -1.54 -14.72 18.91
N LEU A 17 -2.06 -14.52 17.71
CA LEU A 17 -1.75 -15.35 16.54
C LEU A 17 -0.38 -14.95 16.00
N PRO A 18 0.59 -15.89 15.85
CA PRO A 18 1.88 -15.60 15.23
C PRO A 18 1.71 -15.30 13.74
N ILE A 19 2.55 -14.40 13.23
CA ILE A 19 2.60 -14.05 11.80
C ILE A 19 4.01 -14.34 11.31
N ASP A 20 4.17 -15.31 10.41
CA ASP A 20 5.47 -15.77 9.92
C ASP A 20 5.84 -15.13 8.58
N TYR A 21 4.87 -14.71 7.78
CA TYR A 21 5.07 -14.10 6.47
C TYR A 21 4.06 -12.98 6.23
N ILE A 22 4.49 -11.96 5.49
CA ILE A 22 3.62 -10.85 5.08
C ILE A 22 3.84 -10.57 3.60
N ALA A 23 2.75 -10.44 2.84
CA ALA A 23 2.76 -9.85 1.52
C ALA A 23 1.75 -8.70 1.46
N GLY A 24 2.12 -7.61 0.80
CA GLY A 24 1.27 -6.44 0.72
C GLY A 24 1.37 -5.71 -0.62
N THR A 25 0.26 -5.09 -1.01
CA THR A 25 0.17 -4.24 -2.20
C THR A 25 -0.32 -2.86 -1.79
N SER A 26 0.24 -1.81 -2.41
CA SER A 26 -0.17 -0.41 -2.16
C SER A 26 -0.10 -0.06 -0.67
N ILE A 27 -1.19 0.39 -0.06
CA ILE A 27 -1.24 0.71 1.38
C ILE A 27 -0.91 -0.53 2.24
N GLY A 28 -1.30 -1.74 1.81
CA GLY A 28 -0.95 -2.99 2.48
C GLY A 28 0.56 -3.25 2.47
N SER A 29 1.31 -2.76 1.48
CA SER A 29 2.77 -2.84 1.47
C SER A 29 3.41 -1.93 2.53
N ILE A 30 2.81 -0.77 2.80
CA ILE A 30 3.29 0.15 3.85
C ILE A 30 3.03 -0.46 5.23
N ILE A 31 1.80 -0.92 5.48
CA ILE A 31 1.42 -1.50 6.77
C ILE A 31 2.22 -2.79 7.02
N GLY A 32 2.24 -3.69 6.04
CA GLY A 32 2.95 -4.96 6.12
C GLY A 32 4.47 -4.77 6.26
N GLY A 33 5.05 -3.83 5.50
CA GLY A 33 6.48 -3.51 5.58
C GLY A 33 6.89 -2.90 6.93
N LEU A 34 6.08 -2.01 7.50
CA LEU A 34 6.33 -1.48 8.84
C LEU A 34 6.13 -2.56 9.92
N TYR A 35 5.09 -3.38 9.78
CA TYR A 35 4.85 -4.49 10.71
C TYR A 35 5.99 -5.51 10.67
N SER A 36 6.52 -5.80 9.49
CA SER A 36 7.62 -6.75 9.30
C SER A 36 8.92 -6.34 10.01
N VAL A 37 9.12 -5.04 10.24
CA VAL A 37 10.27 -4.50 10.98
C VAL A 37 9.96 -4.19 12.45
N GLY A 38 8.85 -4.71 12.97
CA GLY A 38 8.54 -4.73 14.40
C GLY A 38 7.56 -3.66 14.88
N TYR A 39 7.00 -2.81 14.01
CA TYR A 39 5.86 -1.99 14.42
C TYR A 39 4.68 -2.90 14.79
N ARG A 40 3.97 -2.53 15.84
CA ARG A 40 2.76 -3.21 16.28
C ARG A 40 1.53 -2.35 15.99
N SER A 41 0.35 -2.97 16.03
CA SER A 41 -0.92 -2.31 15.70
C SER A 41 -1.14 -1.00 16.46
N ALA A 42 -0.77 -0.93 17.75
CA ALA A 42 -0.88 0.29 18.55
C ALA A 42 0.01 1.44 18.03
N GLN A 43 1.21 1.12 17.56
CA GLN A 43 2.14 2.11 16.99
C GLN A 43 1.67 2.55 15.60
N LEU A 44 1.17 1.62 14.79
CA LEU A 44 0.57 1.92 13.50
C LEU A 44 -0.71 2.76 13.66
N ASP A 45 -1.56 2.45 14.63
CA ASP A 45 -2.75 3.27 14.96
C ASP A 45 -2.32 4.72 15.27
N THR A 46 -1.35 4.89 16.15
CA THR A 46 -0.81 6.22 16.48
C THR A 46 -0.27 6.92 15.25
N LEU A 47 0.50 6.22 14.44
CA LEU A 47 1.09 6.75 13.21
C LEU A 47 -0.01 7.20 12.24
N PHE A 48 -1.03 6.37 12.00
CA PHE A 48 -2.13 6.71 11.09
C PHE A 48 -2.95 7.90 11.57
N ARG A 49 -3.16 8.07 12.88
CA ARG A 49 -3.92 9.18 13.46
C ARG A 49 -3.15 10.50 13.48
N THR A 50 -1.83 10.45 13.64
CA THR A 50 -1.02 11.65 13.87
C THR A 50 -0.44 12.26 12.61
N GLN A 51 -0.29 11.47 11.54
CA GLN A 51 0.30 11.96 10.30
C GLN A 51 -0.69 12.81 9.49
N GLU A 52 -0.15 13.87 8.89
CA GLU A 52 -0.84 14.68 7.89
C GLU A 52 -0.68 14.03 6.51
N TRP A 53 -1.41 12.93 6.30
CA TRP A 53 -1.29 12.08 5.09
C TRP A 53 -1.37 12.86 3.79
N LEU A 54 -2.29 13.82 3.71
CA LEU A 54 -2.44 14.62 2.50
C LEU A 54 -1.15 15.41 2.18
N SER A 55 -0.54 16.03 3.19
CA SER A 55 0.72 16.75 3.05
C SER A 55 1.87 15.82 2.64
N LEU A 56 1.94 14.60 3.22
CA LEU A 56 2.96 13.61 2.87
C LEU A 56 2.82 13.12 1.42
N LEU A 57 1.59 12.87 0.99
CA LEU A 57 1.32 12.32 -0.34
C LEU A 57 1.44 13.37 -1.44
N THR A 58 1.16 14.65 -1.13
CA THR A 58 1.18 15.74 -2.14
C THR A 58 2.50 16.46 -2.24
N ASP A 59 3.53 16.06 -1.48
CA ASP A 59 4.84 16.74 -1.41
C ASP A 59 4.74 18.22 -1.02
N ARG A 60 3.65 18.66 -0.38
CA ARG A 60 3.45 20.03 0.06
C ARG A 60 3.93 20.19 1.49
N GLU A 61 4.64 21.26 1.76
CA GLU A 61 4.90 21.71 3.13
C GLU A 61 3.62 22.23 3.78
N ASP A 62 3.58 22.31 5.14
CA ASP A 62 2.41 22.70 5.94
C ASP A 62 1.81 24.09 5.63
N SER A 63 2.25 24.73 4.57
CA SER A 63 1.70 25.97 4.02
C SER A 63 0.31 25.81 3.37
N LEU A 64 -0.35 24.65 3.51
CA LEU A 64 -1.76 24.48 3.11
C LEU A 64 -2.74 25.44 3.81
N LYS A 65 -2.30 26.14 4.85
CA LYS A 65 -3.07 27.25 5.43
C LYS A 65 -3.28 28.41 4.46
N ASN A 66 -2.51 28.51 3.37
CA ASN A 66 -2.57 29.55 2.36
C ASN A 66 -2.86 29.02 0.94
N SER A 67 -3.34 27.80 0.78
CA SER A 67 -3.85 27.34 -0.50
C SER A 67 -5.14 28.10 -0.78
N ILE A 68 -5.02 29.15 -1.59
CA ILE A 68 -6.16 29.84 -2.15
C ILE A 68 -6.92 28.83 -2.98
N PHE A 69 -8.07 28.39 -2.47
CA PHE A 69 -9.04 27.65 -3.27
C PHE A 69 -9.62 28.67 -4.26
N GLU A 70 -9.23 28.55 -5.50
CA GLU A 70 -9.82 29.35 -6.56
C GLU A 70 -11.25 28.85 -6.77
N GLU A 71 -12.22 29.62 -6.29
CA GLU A 71 -13.63 29.38 -6.51
C GLU A 71 -13.93 29.78 -7.96
N LYS A 72 -14.14 28.80 -8.83
CA LYS A 72 -14.66 29.03 -10.17
C LYS A 72 -16.03 28.38 -10.21
N ASP A 73 -17.05 29.22 -10.41
CA ASP A 73 -18.45 28.80 -10.59
C ASP A 73 -19.09 28.08 -9.37
N GLY A 74 -18.68 28.43 -8.14
CA GLY A 74 -19.20 27.81 -6.91
C GLY A 74 -18.74 26.37 -6.66
N THR A 75 -17.75 25.89 -7.39
CA THR A 75 -17.20 24.54 -7.25
C THR A 75 -15.84 24.60 -6.56
N TYR A 76 -15.69 23.90 -5.44
CA TYR A 76 -14.42 23.76 -4.72
C TYR A 76 -13.62 22.61 -5.31
N TYR A 77 -12.45 22.92 -5.87
CA TYR A 77 -11.50 21.90 -6.35
C TYR A 77 -10.48 21.58 -5.26
N VAL A 78 -10.57 20.40 -4.69
CA VAL A 78 -9.56 19.89 -3.74
C VAL A 78 -8.29 19.47 -4.45
N PHE A 79 -8.36 19.16 -5.75
CA PHE A 79 -7.26 18.83 -6.65
C PHE A 79 -7.47 19.48 -8.01
N GLY A 80 -6.68 20.51 -8.29
CA GLY A 80 -6.54 21.01 -9.64
C GLY A 80 -5.47 20.19 -10.37
N PHE A 81 -5.86 19.32 -11.31
CA PHE A 81 -4.92 18.79 -12.28
C PHE A 81 -4.71 19.87 -13.35
N PRO A 82 -3.50 20.40 -13.54
CA PRO A 82 -3.27 21.31 -14.65
C PRO A 82 -3.36 20.51 -15.95
N ILE A 83 -4.51 20.54 -16.60
CA ILE A 83 -4.66 20.08 -17.98
C ILE A 83 -4.04 21.18 -18.85
N SER A 84 -2.73 21.12 -19.08
CA SER A 84 -2.12 22.02 -20.03
C SER A 84 -2.42 21.53 -21.44
N SER A 85 -3.29 22.22 -22.13
CA SER A 85 -3.60 22.06 -23.54
C SER A 85 -2.46 22.61 -24.44
N SER A 86 -1.21 22.37 -24.12
CA SER A 86 -0.12 22.74 -24.99
C SER A 86 0.12 21.60 -25.98
N LYS A 87 -0.11 21.88 -27.27
CA LYS A 87 0.15 21.03 -28.43
C LYS A 87 1.65 20.74 -28.66
N LYS A 88 2.40 20.39 -27.64
CA LYS A 88 3.72 19.79 -27.80
C LYS A 88 3.60 18.30 -27.50
N LYS A 89 3.52 17.51 -28.56
CA LYS A 89 3.71 16.06 -28.54
C LYS A 89 5.09 15.75 -27.99
N THR A 90 5.20 15.50 -26.70
CA THR A 90 6.31 14.73 -26.15
C THR A 90 5.77 13.34 -25.85
N ASN A 91 5.93 12.43 -26.82
CA ASN A 91 5.62 11.01 -26.69
C ASN A 91 6.64 10.31 -25.77
N GLU A 92 6.87 10.81 -24.56
CA GLU A 92 7.64 10.09 -23.56
C GLU A 92 6.65 9.41 -22.61
N PRO A 93 6.53 8.08 -22.67
CA PRO A 93 5.81 7.34 -21.63
C PRO A 93 6.50 7.59 -20.29
N GLY A 94 5.76 8.04 -19.28
CA GLY A 94 6.28 8.22 -17.92
C GLY A 94 6.25 9.64 -17.34
N LYS A 95 5.56 10.59 -17.99
CA LYS A 95 5.29 11.92 -17.39
C LYS A 95 3.88 12.05 -16.81
N PHE A 96 3.12 10.95 -16.78
CA PHE A 96 1.78 10.93 -16.20
C PHE A 96 1.87 10.71 -14.67
N GLY A 97 1.45 11.70 -13.94
CA GLY A 97 1.45 11.73 -12.47
C GLY A 97 1.90 13.09 -11.96
N ALA A 98 1.06 13.76 -11.15
CA ALA A 98 1.36 15.09 -10.62
C ALA A 98 2.30 15.02 -9.41
N LEU A 99 2.17 13.96 -8.59
CA LEU A 99 2.83 13.83 -7.30
C LEU A 99 4.13 13.02 -7.45
N LYS A 100 5.23 13.56 -6.93
CA LYS A 100 6.52 12.85 -6.93
C LYS A 100 6.58 11.77 -5.87
N GLY A 101 6.01 12.03 -4.68
CA GLY A 101 6.05 11.16 -3.53
C GLY A 101 7.42 11.08 -2.85
N ASP A 102 8.23 12.13 -2.99
CA ASP A 102 9.55 12.20 -2.36
C ASP A 102 9.41 12.23 -0.83
N ARG A 103 8.48 13.06 -0.32
CA ARG A 103 8.23 13.18 1.13
C ARG A 103 7.78 11.87 1.76
N ILE A 104 6.83 11.18 1.15
CA ILE A 104 6.40 9.88 1.71
C ILE A 104 7.54 8.87 1.70
N THR A 105 8.40 8.87 0.69
CA THR A 105 9.58 8.00 0.64
C THR A 105 10.53 8.29 1.79
N ASP A 106 10.80 9.57 2.09
CA ASP A 106 11.65 10.01 3.21
C ASP A 106 11.04 9.64 4.57
N TYR A 107 9.72 9.75 4.70
CA TYR A 107 9.03 9.33 5.92
C TYR A 107 9.07 7.82 6.12
N LEU A 108 8.81 7.05 5.07
CA LEU A 108 8.94 5.58 5.10
C LEU A 108 10.36 5.18 5.50
N HIS A 109 11.38 5.82 4.93
CA HIS A 109 12.77 5.59 5.30
C HIS A 109 13.02 5.87 6.78
N ARG A 110 12.58 7.02 7.30
CA ARG A 110 12.73 7.39 8.72
C ARG A 110 12.02 6.41 9.66
N TRP A 111 10.82 5.96 9.30
CA TRP A 111 10.10 4.97 10.11
C TRP A 111 10.84 3.62 10.13
N LEU A 112 11.40 3.18 9.01
CA LEU A 112 12.18 1.95 8.94
C LEU A 112 13.45 2.04 9.80
N VAL A 113 14.21 3.12 9.68
CA VAL A 113 15.42 3.34 10.50
C VAL A 113 15.10 3.37 12.01
N ASN A 114 13.98 3.99 12.38
CA ASN A 114 13.51 4.09 13.76
C ASN A 114 12.60 2.93 14.18
N SER A 115 12.61 1.82 13.41
CA SER A 115 11.76 0.67 13.70
C SER A 115 12.03 0.08 15.10
N PRO A 116 10.98 -0.42 15.78
CA PRO A 116 11.12 -0.98 17.14
C PRO A 116 12.08 -2.14 17.22
N SER A 117 12.19 -2.96 16.17
CA SER A 117 13.14 -4.08 16.13
C SER A 117 14.62 -3.62 16.14
N GLY A 118 14.89 -2.38 15.77
CA GLY A 118 16.25 -1.89 15.58
C GLY A 118 17.03 -2.55 14.44
N TYR A 119 16.35 -3.31 13.58
CA TYR A 119 16.97 -4.09 12.50
C TYR A 119 17.92 -3.24 11.64
N PHE A 120 17.50 -2.03 11.25
CA PHE A 120 18.33 -1.13 10.44
C PHE A 120 19.38 -0.36 11.25
N ARG A 121 19.23 -0.25 12.57
CA ARG A 121 20.25 0.38 13.45
C ARG A 121 21.44 -0.52 13.69
N SER A 122 21.22 -1.81 13.83
CA SER A 122 22.28 -2.79 14.09
C SER A 122 23.16 -3.07 12.87
N SER A 123 22.65 -2.89 11.67
CA SER A 123 23.44 -3.07 10.43
C SER A 123 24.36 -1.90 10.10
N SER A 124 24.29 -0.78 10.83
CA SER A 124 25.10 0.42 10.59
C SER A 124 26.36 0.56 11.47
N THR A 125 26.68 -0.42 12.30
CA THR A 125 27.84 -0.35 13.23
C THR A 125 29.22 -0.55 12.58
N GLY A 126 29.32 -0.44 11.26
CA GLY A 126 30.53 -0.71 10.48
C GLY A 126 31.23 0.48 9.81
N ALA A 127 30.76 1.73 9.93
CA ALA A 127 31.47 2.89 9.36
C ALA A 127 31.09 4.20 10.05
N SER A 128 32.12 4.86 10.51
CA SER A 128 32.23 6.27 10.88
C SER A 128 31.11 7.20 10.43
N GLY A 129 30.30 7.71 11.38
CA GLY A 129 29.76 9.08 11.37
C GLY A 129 28.80 9.54 10.27
N SER A 130 28.29 8.68 9.40
CA SER A 130 27.43 9.07 8.29
C SER A 130 26.02 8.47 8.40
N ALA A 131 25.05 9.24 7.95
CA ALA A 131 23.61 8.98 8.01
C ALA A 131 23.21 7.50 7.98
N LEU A 132 22.31 7.10 8.90
CA LEU A 132 21.67 5.78 8.97
C LEU A 132 21.02 5.46 7.60
N HIS A 133 21.63 4.56 6.82
CA HIS A 133 21.10 4.13 5.53
C HIS A 133 20.36 2.80 5.68
N VAL A 134 19.09 2.77 5.31
CA VAL A 134 18.42 1.53 4.93
C VAL A 134 19.10 1.07 3.63
N SER A 135 19.78 -0.07 3.68
CA SER A 135 20.56 -0.56 2.54
C SER A 135 19.69 -0.75 1.30
N ASP A 136 20.17 -0.29 0.16
CA ASP A 136 19.53 -0.55 -1.15
C ASP A 136 19.55 -2.04 -1.54
N SER A 137 20.20 -2.89 -0.73
CA SER A 137 20.31 -4.33 -0.93
C SER A 137 19.75 -5.16 0.23
N THR A 138 18.79 -4.61 1.00
CA THR A 138 18.14 -5.37 2.07
C THR A 138 17.43 -6.60 1.51
N ASP A 139 17.73 -7.78 2.03
CA ASP A 139 17.00 -9.02 1.74
C ASP A 139 15.75 -9.09 2.65
N PHE A 140 14.58 -9.04 2.04
CA PHE A 140 13.30 -9.00 2.76
C PHE A 140 12.94 -10.34 3.43
N SER A 141 13.62 -11.43 3.06
CA SER A 141 13.46 -12.72 3.73
C SER A 141 14.15 -12.76 5.10
N ARG A 142 15.05 -11.81 5.37
CA ARG A 142 15.81 -11.71 6.61
C ARG A 142 15.27 -10.67 7.59
N LEU A 143 14.17 -10.03 7.24
CA LEU A 143 13.46 -9.14 8.16
C LEU A 143 12.91 -9.94 9.36
N PRO A 144 12.65 -9.29 10.51
CA PRO A 144 12.03 -9.95 11.67
C PRO A 144 10.78 -10.78 11.33
N ILE A 145 9.98 -10.30 10.35
CA ILE A 145 8.98 -11.11 9.66
C ILE A 145 9.28 -10.99 8.16
N PRO A 146 9.56 -12.09 7.46
CA PRO A 146 9.76 -12.09 6.01
C PRO A 146 8.64 -11.40 5.25
N PHE A 147 9.02 -10.54 4.31
CA PHE A 147 8.10 -9.62 3.66
C PHE A 147 8.20 -9.68 2.13
N ARG A 148 7.08 -9.46 1.45
CA ARG A 148 7.02 -9.21 0.01
C ARG A 148 6.12 -8.02 -0.29
N CYS A 149 6.53 -7.26 -1.29
CA CYS A 149 5.84 -6.06 -1.74
C CYS A 149 5.61 -6.17 -3.25
N VAL A 150 4.40 -5.88 -3.70
CA VAL A 150 3.99 -6.05 -5.10
C VAL A 150 3.90 -4.71 -5.79
N ALA A 151 4.50 -4.61 -6.98
CA ALA A 151 4.37 -3.48 -7.90
C ALA A 151 4.06 -3.96 -9.32
N PHE A 152 3.74 -3.03 -10.21
CA PHE A 152 3.44 -3.27 -11.61
C PHE A 152 4.48 -2.59 -12.51
N ASP A 153 5.20 -3.36 -13.34
CA ASP A 153 6.07 -2.82 -14.38
C ASP A 153 5.26 -2.53 -15.64
N ALA A 154 4.96 -1.26 -15.87
CA ALA A 154 4.17 -0.81 -17.01
C ALA A 154 4.87 -0.97 -18.37
N LYS A 155 6.20 -1.11 -18.42
CA LYS A 155 6.91 -1.35 -19.68
C LYS A 155 6.76 -2.82 -20.13
N LYS A 156 6.80 -3.74 -19.18
CA LYS A 156 6.72 -5.18 -19.45
C LYS A 156 5.30 -5.73 -19.24
N MET A 157 4.38 -4.90 -18.74
CA MET A 157 3.02 -5.31 -18.36
C MET A 157 3.03 -6.54 -17.44
N LYS A 158 3.91 -6.52 -16.41
CA LYS A 158 4.14 -7.65 -15.52
C LYS A 158 4.17 -7.22 -14.06
N GLU A 159 3.79 -8.16 -13.21
CA GLU A 159 4.00 -8.06 -11.78
C GLU A 159 5.49 -8.05 -11.43
N VAL A 160 5.82 -7.26 -10.44
CA VAL A 160 7.12 -7.27 -9.78
C VAL A 160 6.89 -7.53 -8.30
N VAL A 161 7.34 -8.70 -7.84
CA VAL A 161 7.35 -9.05 -6.42
C VAL A 161 8.74 -8.75 -5.88
N PHE A 162 8.85 -7.74 -5.06
CA PHE A 162 10.11 -7.36 -4.43
C PHE A 162 10.49 -8.34 -3.32
N THR A 163 11.69 -8.85 -3.41
CA THR A 163 12.33 -9.76 -2.45
C THR A 163 13.53 -9.13 -1.76
N HIS A 164 14.06 -8.06 -2.34
CA HIS A 164 15.22 -7.31 -1.87
C HIS A 164 15.22 -5.89 -2.41
N GLY A 165 16.07 -5.03 -1.86
CA GLY A 165 16.26 -3.65 -2.27
C GLY A 165 16.03 -2.64 -1.15
N SER A 166 15.85 -1.37 -1.49
CA SER A 166 15.41 -0.34 -0.54
C SER A 166 13.91 -0.53 -0.25
N ILE A 167 13.56 -0.94 0.97
CA ILE A 167 12.16 -1.20 1.35
C ILE A 167 11.28 0.04 1.13
N SER A 168 11.75 1.23 1.52
CA SER A 168 11.01 2.49 1.32
C SER A 168 10.72 2.75 -0.15
N THR A 169 11.71 2.52 -1.02
CA THR A 169 11.56 2.67 -2.47
C THR A 169 10.60 1.63 -3.05
N CYS A 170 10.67 0.38 -2.59
CA CYS A 170 9.75 -0.68 -3.02
C CYS A 170 8.29 -0.39 -2.59
N MET A 171 8.08 0.03 -1.34
CA MET A 171 6.76 0.48 -0.86
C MET A 171 6.27 1.70 -1.65
N ARG A 172 7.15 2.67 -1.96
CA ARG A 172 6.81 3.83 -2.79
C ARG A 172 6.40 3.41 -4.21
N ALA A 173 7.07 2.41 -4.79
CA ALA A 173 6.69 1.85 -6.09
C ALA A 173 5.32 1.16 -6.01
N SER A 174 5.11 0.35 -4.97
CA SER A 174 3.88 -0.38 -4.74
C SER A 174 2.64 0.52 -4.57
N MET A 175 2.81 1.76 -4.11
CA MET A 175 1.73 2.73 -3.91
C MET A 175 1.65 3.80 -5.01
N ALA A 176 2.40 3.66 -6.09
CA ALA A 176 2.46 4.63 -7.19
C ALA A 176 1.21 4.56 -8.08
N ILE A 177 0.05 5.00 -7.60
CA ILE A 177 -1.21 4.98 -8.34
C ILE A 177 -1.04 5.73 -9.66
N PRO A 178 -1.27 5.07 -10.84
CA PRO A 178 -1.22 5.72 -12.14
C PRO A 178 -2.13 6.94 -12.20
N GLY A 179 -1.67 8.01 -12.84
CA GLY A 179 -2.40 9.27 -12.89
C GLY A 179 -2.21 10.18 -11.66
N ALA A 180 -2.12 9.63 -10.45
CA ALA A 180 -1.87 10.39 -9.23
C ALA A 180 -0.37 10.58 -8.98
N PHE A 181 0.39 9.50 -8.96
CA PHE A 181 1.83 9.52 -8.69
C PHE A 181 2.67 9.29 -9.94
N LYS A 182 3.86 9.89 -9.96
CA LYS A 182 4.91 9.51 -10.91
C LYS A 182 5.36 8.08 -10.63
N PRO A 183 5.64 7.29 -11.70
CA PRO A 183 6.20 5.96 -11.54
C PRO A 183 7.58 6.03 -10.88
N VAL A 184 7.90 4.98 -10.13
CA VAL A 184 9.26 4.76 -9.65
C VAL A 184 10.06 4.06 -10.74
N ARG A 185 11.22 4.64 -11.08
CA ARG A 185 12.13 4.04 -12.06
C ARG A 185 13.22 3.27 -11.33
N MET A 186 13.35 1.99 -11.62
CA MET A 186 14.40 1.11 -11.11
C MET A 186 15.08 0.40 -12.28
N GLY A 187 16.26 0.88 -12.66
CA GLY A 187 16.91 0.45 -13.90
C GLY A 187 16.01 0.74 -15.11
N GLU A 188 15.71 -0.30 -15.88
CA GLU A 188 14.81 -0.19 -17.04
C GLU A 188 13.32 -0.27 -16.72
N GLN A 189 12.97 -0.64 -15.48
CA GLN A 189 11.58 -0.81 -15.06
C GLN A 189 10.90 0.55 -14.83
N MET A 190 9.60 0.60 -15.12
CA MET A 190 8.73 1.72 -14.83
C MET A 190 7.58 1.23 -13.96
N LEU A 191 7.72 1.45 -12.63
CA LEU A 191 6.93 0.80 -11.61
C LEU A 191 5.78 1.69 -11.14
N TYR A 192 4.62 1.11 -11.14
CA TYR A 192 3.38 1.66 -10.62
C TYR A 192 2.79 0.77 -9.53
N ASP A 193 1.67 1.21 -8.96
CA ASP A 193 0.92 0.50 -7.93
C ASP A 193 0.62 -0.94 -8.33
N GLY A 194 0.97 -1.87 -7.45
CA GLY A 194 0.74 -3.29 -7.65
C GLY A 194 -0.74 -3.66 -7.72
N GLY A 195 -1.63 -2.80 -7.23
CA GLY A 195 -3.07 -2.97 -7.35
C GLY A 195 -3.58 -3.03 -8.79
N CYS A 196 -2.75 -2.58 -9.74
CA CYS A 196 -3.03 -2.74 -11.16
C CYS A 196 -2.98 -4.19 -11.64
N ILE A 197 -2.35 -5.10 -10.91
CA ILE A 197 -2.13 -6.48 -11.36
C ILE A 197 -2.37 -7.54 -10.27
N ASN A 198 -2.16 -7.21 -8.99
CA ASN A 198 -2.38 -8.10 -7.86
C ASN A 198 -2.62 -7.31 -6.57
N ASN A 199 -3.87 -6.94 -6.32
CA ASN A 199 -4.23 -6.11 -5.18
C ASN A 199 -4.50 -6.90 -3.89
N LEU A 200 -4.55 -8.22 -3.96
CA LEU A 200 -4.72 -9.11 -2.81
C LEU A 200 -3.74 -10.29 -2.94
N PRO A 201 -2.45 -10.12 -2.58
CA PRO A 201 -1.36 -11.03 -2.96
C PRO A 201 -1.30 -12.31 -2.10
N VAL A 202 -2.41 -13.07 -2.04
CA VAL A 202 -2.51 -14.36 -1.35
C VAL A 202 -1.58 -15.40 -1.98
N ASP A 203 -1.52 -15.44 -3.30
CA ASP A 203 -0.62 -16.30 -4.04
C ASP A 203 0.87 -16.01 -3.76
N VAL A 204 1.21 -14.73 -3.54
CA VAL A 204 2.57 -14.33 -3.19
C VAL A 204 2.96 -14.84 -1.80
N VAL A 205 2.09 -14.68 -0.80
CA VAL A 205 2.41 -15.17 0.55
C VAL A 205 2.39 -16.70 0.61
N ARG A 206 1.55 -17.38 -0.18
CA ARG A 206 1.60 -18.84 -0.36
C ARG A 206 2.95 -19.29 -0.93
N ALA A 207 3.45 -18.58 -1.94
CA ALA A 207 4.77 -18.86 -2.53
C ALA A 207 5.94 -18.62 -1.56
N MET A 208 5.73 -17.86 -0.48
CA MET A 208 6.72 -17.72 0.61
C MET A 208 6.76 -18.93 1.54
N GLY A 209 5.78 -19.85 1.45
CA GLY A 209 5.69 -21.05 2.27
C GLY A 209 4.60 -21.00 3.35
N ALA A 210 3.66 -20.06 3.28
CA ALA A 210 2.57 -19.97 4.25
C ALA A 210 1.56 -21.12 4.06
N ASP A 211 1.34 -21.91 5.09
CA ASP A 211 0.33 -23.00 5.11
C ASP A 211 -1.08 -22.47 5.36
N ILE A 212 -1.20 -21.38 6.13
CA ILE A 212 -2.46 -20.71 6.44
C ILE A 212 -2.35 -19.24 6.06
N VAL A 213 -3.29 -18.73 5.28
CA VAL A 213 -3.31 -17.33 4.84
C VAL A 213 -4.56 -16.62 5.31
N ILE A 214 -4.35 -15.55 6.06
CA ILE A 214 -5.39 -14.59 6.43
C ILE A 214 -5.27 -13.39 5.50
N ALA A 215 -6.29 -13.15 4.69
CA ALA A 215 -6.33 -12.02 3.79
C ALA A 215 -7.23 -10.90 4.35
N ILE A 216 -6.72 -9.67 4.35
CA ILE A 216 -7.49 -8.47 4.69
C ILE A 216 -7.77 -7.74 3.38
N ASP A 217 -9.01 -7.78 2.93
CA ASP A 217 -9.43 -7.23 1.66
C ASP A 217 -10.20 -5.92 1.86
N LEU A 218 -9.69 -4.83 1.30
CA LEU A 218 -10.29 -3.51 1.42
C LEU A 218 -11.29 -3.20 0.30
N ASN A 219 -11.40 -4.10 -0.68
CA ASN A 219 -12.28 -3.87 -1.81
C ASN A 219 -13.73 -4.18 -1.46
N GLN A 220 -14.64 -3.29 -1.85
CA GLN A 220 -16.08 -3.42 -1.55
C GLN A 220 -16.88 -3.99 -2.71
N THR A 221 -16.38 -3.84 -3.93
CA THR A 221 -17.11 -4.22 -5.13
C THR A 221 -16.63 -5.59 -5.61
N GLN A 222 -17.54 -6.55 -5.70
CA GLN A 222 -17.33 -7.79 -6.42
C GLN A 222 -17.75 -7.55 -7.86
N HIS A 223 -16.83 -7.63 -8.80
CA HIS A 223 -17.15 -7.55 -10.21
C HIS A 223 -17.02 -8.93 -10.85
N GLU A 224 -17.93 -9.22 -11.78
CA GLU A 224 -17.80 -10.38 -12.65
C GLU A 224 -16.57 -10.25 -13.55
N ASN A 225 -15.98 -11.39 -13.92
CA ASN A 225 -14.80 -11.43 -14.80
C ASN A 225 -15.10 -10.71 -16.12
N ARG A 226 -14.57 -9.51 -16.29
CA ARG A 226 -14.66 -8.73 -17.53
C ARG A 226 -13.25 -8.57 -18.07
N ASP A 227 -13.02 -9.11 -19.26
CA ASP A 227 -11.78 -8.83 -20.01
C ASP A 227 -11.83 -7.39 -20.52
N ILE A 228 -10.95 -6.56 -20.00
CA ILE A 228 -10.77 -5.17 -20.44
C ILE A 228 -9.67 -5.14 -21.48
N SER A 229 -9.97 -4.58 -22.66
CA SER A 229 -8.97 -4.47 -23.72
C SER A 229 -7.92 -3.40 -23.39
N LEU A 230 -6.71 -3.61 -23.92
CA LEU A 230 -5.61 -2.62 -23.80
C LEU A 230 -5.99 -1.25 -24.40
N GLU A 231 -6.91 -1.20 -25.35
CA GLU A 231 -7.38 0.04 -25.97
C GLU A 231 -8.28 0.86 -25.03
N GLU A 232 -9.06 0.22 -24.17
CA GLU A 232 -9.86 0.89 -23.12
C GLU A 232 -8.95 1.51 -22.04
N MET A 233 -7.73 1.02 -21.89
CA MET A 233 -6.74 1.45 -20.92
C MET A 233 -6.04 2.78 -21.27
N PHE A 234 -5.97 3.14 -22.54
CA PHE A 234 -5.20 4.31 -23.01
C PHE A 234 -5.99 5.62 -23.14
N GLY A 235 -7.28 5.65 -22.81
CA GLY A 235 -8.07 6.89 -22.70
C GLY A 235 -7.72 7.71 -21.45
N ILE A 236 -7.96 9.05 -21.48
CA ILE A 236 -7.66 9.96 -20.35
C ILE A 236 -8.46 9.57 -19.09
N THR A 237 -9.65 9.01 -19.24
CA THR A 237 -10.44 8.39 -18.18
C THR A 237 -10.05 6.93 -17.94
N GLY A 238 -9.47 6.28 -18.95
CA GLY A 238 -9.23 4.84 -18.97
C GLY A 238 -8.26 4.34 -17.89
N ILE A 239 -7.25 5.13 -17.47
CA ILE A 239 -6.32 4.71 -16.40
C ILE A 239 -7.02 4.69 -15.04
N LEU A 240 -7.88 5.66 -14.75
CA LEU A 240 -8.68 5.68 -13.53
C LEU A 240 -9.77 4.61 -13.57
N ASP A 241 -10.42 4.44 -14.73
CA ASP A 241 -11.43 3.40 -14.94
C ASP A 241 -10.80 2.01 -14.91
N TRP A 242 -9.57 1.85 -15.44
CA TRP A 242 -8.81 0.61 -15.36
C TRP A 242 -8.39 0.25 -13.94
N LEU A 243 -7.93 1.21 -13.13
CA LEU A 243 -7.67 1.02 -11.71
C LEU A 243 -8.94 0.62 -10.93
N VAL A 244 -10.08 1.19 -11.31
CA VAL A 244 -11.39 0.88 -10.69
C VAL A 244 -11.95 -0.43 -11.24
N SER A 245 -11.79 -0.69 -12.54
CA SER A 245 -12.34 -1.89 -13.21
C SER A 245 -11.47 -3.13 -13.06
N ARG A 246 -10.24 -3.01 -12.60
CA ARG A 246 -9.28 -4.08 -12.32
C ARG A 246 -9.17 -5.15 -13.41
N PRO A 247 -8.14 -5.10 -14.25
CA PRO A 247 -7.89 -6.14 -15.26
C PRO A 247 -7.49 -7.49 -14.64
N ASP A 248 -7.23 -7.53 -13.33
CA ASP A 248 -6.81 -8.71 -12.58
C ASP A 248 -7.95 -9.45 -11.86
N TRP A 249 -9.22 -9.15 -12.18
CA TRP A 249 -10.38 -9.73 -11.48
C TRP A 249 -10.32 -11.26 -11.32
N LYS A 250 -9.92 -11.96 -12.35
CA LYS A 250 -9.79 -13.42 -12.30
C LYS A 250 -8.79 -13.85 -11.23
N ARG A 251 -7.63 -13.21 -11.17
CA ARG A 251 -6.59 -13.50 -10.18
C ARG A 251 -7.03 -13.07 -8.79
N TYR A 252 -7.63 -11.88 -8.69
CA TYR A 252 -8.15 -11.36 -7.44
C TYR A 252 -9.21 -12.29 -6.83
N ASN A 253 -10.18 -12.77 -7.62
CA ASN A 253 -11.18 -13.72 -7.15
C ASN A 253 -10.53 -15.05 -6.73
N ALA A 254 -9.59 -15.58 -7.51
CA ALA A 254 -8.84 -16.77 -7.15
C ALA A 254 -8.06 -16.58 -5.83
N ASN A 255 -7.45 -15.41 -5.61
CA ASN A 255 -6.75 -15.09 -4.36
C ASN A 255 -7.72 -14.98 -3.17
N ARG A 256 -8.93 -14.44 -3.37
CA ARG A 256 -9.96 -14.44 -2.31
C ARG A 256 -10.38 -15.84 -1.90
N GLU A 257 -10.59 -16.72 -2.89
CA GLU A 257 -10.97 -18.12 -2.67
C GLU A 257 -9.83 -18.95 -2.04
N ALA A 258 -8.57 -18.61 -2.35
CA ALA A 258 -7.39 -19.28 -1.84
C ALA A 258 -7.02 -18.88 -0.40
N ALA A 259 -7.63 -17.83 0.16
CA ALA A 259 -7.40 -17.43 1.54
C ALA A 259 -8.15 -18.39 2.49
N ASP A 260 -7.47 -18.84 3.57
CA ASP A 260 -8.11 -19.65 4.62
C ASP A 260 -9.09 -18.84 5.46
N LEU A 261 -8.79 -17.55 5.60
CA LEU A 261 -9.68 -16.60 6.24
C LEU A 261 -9.64 -15.28 5.48
N LEU A 262 -10.78 -14.85 4.96
CA LEU A 262 -10.94 -13.56 4.30
C LEU A 262 -11.69 -12.60 5.24
N ILE A 263 -11.03 -11.50 5.59
CA ILE A 263 -11.60 -10.42 6.42
C ILE A 263 -11.80 -9.20 5.53
N ASN A 264 -13.05 -8.81 5.29
CA ASN A 264 -13.40 -7.69 4.45
C ASN A 264 -14.15 -6.63 5.28
N PRO A 265 -13.47 -5.59 5.80
CA PRO A 265 -14.10 -4.49 6.52
C PRO A 265 -15.05 -3.71 5.60
N PRO A 266 -16.29 -3.39 6.03
CA PRO A 266 -17.24 -2.62 5.22
C PRO A 266 -16.78 -1.15 5.14
N LEU A 267 -16.25 -0.77 3.99
CA LEU A 267 -15.67 0.55 3.73
C LEU A 267 -16.41 1.31 2.62
N GLU A 268 -17.71 1.03 2.44
CA GLU A 268 -18.57 1.77 1.52
C GLU A 268 -18.55 3.26 1.90
N GLY A 269 -18.35 4.13 0.91
CA GLY A 269 -18.23 5.58 1.10
C GLY A 269 -16.84 6.07 1.50
N TYR A 270 -15.86 5.16 1.63
CA TYR A 270 -14.45 5.53 1.76
C TYR A 270 -13.71 5.23 0.45
N ASP A 271 -12.80 6.12 0.11
CA ASP A 271 -11.94 6.03 -1.07
C ASP A 271 -10.45 6.12 -0.70
N VAL A 272 -9.59 6.05 -1.71
CA VAL A 272 -8.13 6.16 -1.54
C VAL A 272 -7.69 7.54 -1.05
N LEU A 273 -8.55 8.57 -1.10
CA LEU A 273 -8.29 9.93 -0.65
C LEU A 273 -8.93 10.26 0.71
N SER A 274 -9.51 9.28 1.37
CA SER A 274 -10.17 9.45 2.67
C SER A 274 -9.15 9.54 3.82
N PHE A 275 -8.34 10.62 3.84
CA PHE A 275 -7.24 10.83 4.78
C PHE A 275 -7.53 11.78 5.93
N SER A 276 -8.75 12.33 6.08
CA SER A 276 -9.04 13.17 7.24
C SER A 276 -8.91 12.38 8.55
N LYS A 277 -8.46 13.03 9.62
CA LYS A 277 -8.26 12.37 10.93
C LYS A 277 -9.52 11.69 11.43
N ALA A 278 -10.70 12.27 11.18
CA ALA A 278 -11.98 11.67 11.52
C ALA A 278 -12.21 10.36 10.74
N LYS A 279 -12.07 10.38 9.41
CA LYS A 279 -12.23 9.20 8.56
C LYS A 279 -11.21 8.10 8.90
N VAL A 280 -9.95 8.47 9.19
CA VAL A 280 -8.93 7.52 9.65
C VAL A 280 -9.36 6.86 10.96
N ALA A 281 -9.84 7.64 11.93
CA ALA A 281 -10.31 7.11 13.20
C ALA A 281 -11.53 6.17 13.05
N GLU A 282 -12.43 6.48 12.12
CA GLU A 282 -13.58 5.63 11.79
C GLU A 282 -13.14 4.32 11.14
N MET A 283 -12.26 4.38 10.14
CA MET A 283 -11.74 3.19 9.46
C MET A 283 -10.99 2.25 10.41
N LEU A 284 -10.20 2.78 11.34
CA LEU A 284 -9.57 2.00 12.41
C LEU A 284 -10.62 1.23 13.24
N LYS A 285 -11.71 1.90 13.64
CA LYS A 285 -12.82 1.27 14.39
C LYS A 285 -13.56 0.23 13.55
N ILE A 286 -13.81 0.51 12.27
CA ILE A 286 -14.45 -0.44 11.36
C ILE A 286 -13.60 -1.71 11.24
N GLY A 287 -12.29 -1.56 11.04
CA GLY A 287 -11.36 -2.68 10.97
C GLY A 287 -11.34 -3.50 12.25
N GLU A 288 -11.22 -2.84 13.42
CA GLU A 288 -11.26 -3.50 14.73
C GLU A 288 -12.60 -4.24 14.95
N SER A 289 -13.72 -3.57 14.68
CA SER A 289 -15.06 -4.19 14.82
C SER A 289 -15.20 -5.40 13.89
N THR A 290 -14.69 -5.32 12.67
CA THR A 290 -14.71 -6.44 11.73
C THR A 290 -13.82 -7.57 12.24
N GLY A 291 -12.58 -7.30 12.62
CA GLY A 291 -11.68 -8.31 13.19
C GLY A 291 -12.31 -9.04 14.39
N ARG A 292 -13.03 -8.33 15.26
CA ARG A 292 -13.74 -8.93 16.40
C ARG A 292 -14.83 -9.92 15.99
N LYS A 293 -15.51 -9.73 14.86
CA LYS A 293 -16.47 -10.70 14.32
C LYS A 293 -15.81 -12.02 13.92
N PHE A 294 -14.54 -11.98 13.53
CA PHE A 294 -13.75 -13.15 13.16
C PHE A 294 -12.91 -13.73 14.30
N ARG A 295 -13.06 -13.21 15.53
CA ARG A 295 -12.23 -13.61 16.68
C ARG A 295 -12.24 -15.11 16.96
N SER A 296 -13.37 -15.77 16.81
CA SER A 296 -13.49 -17.23 17.01
C SER A 296 -12.68 -18.02 15.97
N GLN A 297 -12.75 -17.63 14.70
CA GLN A 297 -11.98 -18.25 13.62
C GLN A 297 -10.47 -18.00 13.80
N LEU A 298 -10.08 -16.78 14.22
CA LEU A 298 -8.68 -16.47 14.53
C LEU A 298 -8.15 -17.33 15.69
N LEU A 299 -8.96 -17.58 16.72
CA LEU A 299 -8.59 -18.48 17.82
C LEU A 299 -8.47 -19.93 17.37
N GLU A 300 -9.34 -20.39 16.48
CA GLU A 300 -9.27 -21.72 15.90
C GLU A 300 -8.00 -21.90 15.06
N ILE A 301 -7.68 -20.90 14.20
CA ILE A 301 -6.44 -20.89 13.44
C ILE A 301 -5.23 -20.93 14.38
N LYS A 302 -5.22 -20.09 15.45
CA LYS A 302 -4.15 -20.09 16.42
C LYS A 302 -3.94 -21.48 17.03
N LYS A 303 -5.03 -22.16 17.41
CA LYS A 303 -4.96 -23.51 17.97
C LYS A 303 -4.31 -24.48 16.98
N ARG A 304 -4.70 -24.47 15.70
CA ARG A 304 -4.13 -25.30 14.65
C ARG A 304 -2.64 -25.04 14.39
N VAL A 305 -2.18 -23.81 14.56
CA VAL A 305 -0.77 -23.43 14.34
C VAL A 305 0.11 -23.78 15.53
N MET A 306 -0.48 -23.88 16.74
CA MET A 306 0.27 -24.15 17.97
C MET A 306 0.26 -25.63 18.40
N GLU A 307 -0.54 -26.46 17.75
CA GLU A 307 -0.53 -27.93 17.86
C GLU A 307 0.54 -28.54 16.94
#